data_1da92bef5ba43c5fec4c5a345c3c59fa
#
_entry.id   1da92bef5ba43c5fec4c5a345c3c59fa
#
_cell.length_a   1.000
_cell.length_b   1.000
_cell.length_c   1.000
_cell.angle_alpha   90.00
_cell.angle_beta   90.00
_cell.angle_gamma   90.00
#
_symmetry.space_group_name_H-M   'P 1'
#
loop_
_entity.id
_entity.type
_entity.pdbx_description
1 polymer ?
#
loop_
_entity_poly.entity_id
_entity_poly.type
_entity_poly.pdbx_seq_one_letter_code
_entity_poly.pdbx_strand_id
1 'polypeptide(L)'
;ASLFMATSLLIVAGPLAVRAQDAAMTFFITSQGPGDGANLGGLEGADAHCQRLAEAAGSSGKTWRAYLSTSTVDARTRIGAGPWHNASGALIAENLDALHGPANAISKETGLTEKGEPVNGRGDDPNQHDILTGSMADGTRAEQTCGNWTLNGEGSAIVGHHDRIGAG
;
A
#
# COMPACT_ATOMS: atom_id res chain seq x y z
N ALA A 1 -52.76 -0.90 -40.08
CA ALA A 1 -51.42 -0.35 -39.76
C ALA A 1 -51.17 -0.57 -38.29
N SER A 2 -50.34 -1.58 -37.95
CA SER A 2 -49.96 -1.91 -36.55
C SER A 2 -48.58 -1.35 -36.28
N LEU A 3 -48.49 -0.49 -35.26
CA LEU A 3 -47.26 0.17 -34.82
C LEU A 3 -46.64 -0.68 -33.73
N PHE A 4 -45.48 -1.30 -34.00
CA PHE A 4 -44.67 -1.99 -32.99
C PHE A 4 -43.76 -0.98 -32.26
N MET A 5 -43.97 -0.79 -30.98
CA MET A 5 -43.16 0.02 -30.12
C MET A 5 -42.07 -0.89 -29.49
N ALA A 6 -40.82 -0.72 -29.94
CA ALA A 6 -39.68 -1.45 -29.35
C ALA A 6 -39.16 -0.66 -28.11
N THR A 7 -39.35 -1.22 -26.94
CA THR A 7 -38.78 -0.68 -25.68
C THR A 7 -37.34 -1.15 -25.57
N SER A 8 -36.38 -0.26 -25.75
CA SER A 8 -34.96 -0.52 -25.50
C SER A 8 -34.71 -0.50 -24.01
N LEU A 9 -34.37 -1.69 -23.44
CA LEU A 9 -33.94 -1.83 -22.07
C LEU A 9 -32.46 -1.43 -21.98
N LEU A 10 -32.18 -0.23 -21.46
CA LEU A 10 -30.83 0.17 -21.09
C LEU A 10 -30.40 -0.64 -19.85
N ILE A 11 -29.52 -1.62 -20.03
CA ILE A 11 -28.83 -2.27 -18.92
C ILE A 11 -27.71 -1.32 -18.49
N VAL A 12 -27.95 -0.59 -17.39
CA VAL A 12 -26.89 0.15 -16.71
C VAL A 12 -26.05 -0.88 -15.96
N ALA A 13 -24.91 -1.26 -16.53
CA ALA A 13 -23.90 -2.04 -15.82
C ALA A 13 -23.32 -1.16 -14.69
N GLY A 14 -23.84 -1.32 -13.51
CA GLY A 14 -23.42 -0.58 -12.32
C GLY A 14 -22.11 -1.12 -11.72
N PRO A 15 -21.53 -0.44 -10.71
CA PRO A 15 -20.16 -0.58 -10.23
C PRO A 15 -19.90 -1.84 -9.35
N LEU A 16 -20.34 -3.03 -9.77
CA LEU A 16 -20.16 -4.27 -9.02
C LEU A 16 -18.70 -4.73 -8.95
N ALA A 17 -17.89 -4.42 -9.96
CA ALA A 17 -16.48 -4.80 -9.99
C ALA A 17 -15.64 -4.02 -8.97
N VAL A 18 -15.92 -2.74 -8.74
CA VAL A 18 -15.23 -1.90 -7.76
C VAL A 18 -15.47 -2.37 -6.34
N ARG A 19 -16.68 -2.79 -6.00
CA ARG A 19 -17.00 -3.28 -4.64
C ARG A 19 -16.37 -4.62 -4.30
N ALA A 20 -16.20 -5.50 -5.27
CA ALA A 20 -15.56 -6.80 -5.04
C ALA A 20 -14.04 -6.65 -4.81
N GLN A 21 -13.40 -5.71 -5.49
CA GLN A 21 -11.99 -5.39 -5.35
C GLN A 21 -11.71 -4.75 -3.97
N ASP A 22 -12.57 -3.84 -3.54
CA ASP A 22 -12.50 -3.14 -2.26
C ASP A 22 -12.59 -4.10 -1.06
N ALA A 23 -13.47 -5.10 -1.10
CA ALA A 23 -13.65 -6.04 0.00
C ALA A 23 -12.42 -6.93 0.26
N ALA A 24 -11.61 -7.20 -0.76
CA ALA A 24 -10.45 -8.08 -0.68
C ALA A 24 -9.15 -7.34 -0.33
N MET A 25 -8.95 -6.09 -0.78
CA MET A 25 -7.70 -5.37 -0.57
C MET A 25 -7.42 -5.11 0.91
N THR A 26 -6.29 -5.58 1.39
CA THR A 26 -5.77 -5.34 2.75
C THR A 26 -4.30 -4.91 2.74
N PHE A 27 -3.71 -4.72 1.56
CA PHE A 27 -2.34 -4.27 1.32
C PHE A 27 -2.28 -3.42 0.06
N PHE A 28 -1.53 -2.34 0.09
CA PHE A 28 -1.12 -1.58 -1.10
C PHE A 28 0.18 -0.81 -0.84
N ILE A 29 0.85 -0.41 -1.91
CA ILE A 29 1.93 0.58 -1.88
C ILE A 29 1.32 1.92 -2.28
N THR A 30 1.60 2.98 -1.56
CA THR A 30 0.99 4.30 -1.84
C THR A 30 1.36 4.80 -3.24
N SER A 31 0.36 5.23 -4.03
CA SER A 31 0.60 5.76 -5.38
C SER A 31 1.35 7.09 -5.38
N GLN A 32 1.33 7.80 -4.25
CA GLN A 32 2.01 9.07 -4.06
C GLN A 32 2.33 9.30 -2.58
N GLY A 33 3.44 9.98 -2.31
CA GLY A 33 3.75 10.49 -0.99
C GLY A 33 3.00 11.80 -0.68
N PRO A 34 3.05 12.29 0.57
CA PRO A 34 2.42 13.56 0.96
C PRO A 34 3.11 14.80 0.36
N GLY A 35 4.28 14.65 -0.26
CA GLY A 35 4.97 15.74 -0.96
C GLY A 35 5.95 16.54 -0.11
N ASP A 36 6.29 16.07 1.09
CA ASP A 36 7.22 16.72 2.02
C ASP A 36 8.36 15.78 2.47
N GLY A 37 8.96 15.06 1.52
CA GLY A 37 10.05 14.11 1.77
C GLY A 37 9.62 13.02 2.75
N ALA A 38 10.44 12.79 3.79
CA ALA A 38 10.14 11.84 4.86
C ALA A 38 9.41 12.49 6.06
N ASN A 39 9.03 13.75 5.98
CA ASN A 39 8.10 14.36 6.93
C ASN A 39 6.66 13.93 6.59
N LEU A 40 6.24 12.89 7.24
CA LEU A 40 4.91 12.31 7.05
C LEU A 40 3.90 12.78 8.11
N GLY A 41 4.31 13.68 9.01
CA GLY A 41 3.54 14.05 10.20
C GLY A 41 3.53 12.97 11.27
N GLY A 42 4.63 12.22 11.40
CA GLY A 42 4.74 11.07 12.28
C GLY A 42 3.89 9.88 11.81
N LEU A 43 3.69 8.91 12.71
CA LEU A 43 2.85 7.74 12.40
C LEU A 43 1.38 8.11 12.14
N GLU A 44 0.86 9.09 12.88
CA GLU A 44 -0.52 9.53 12.74
C GLU A 44 -0.77 10.17 11.36
N GLY A 45 0.12 11.04 10.91
CA GLY A 45 0.04 11.65 9.59
C GLY A 45 0.16 10.63 8.46
N ALA A 46 1.09 9.67 8.62
CA ALA A 46 1.27 8.58 7.66
C ALA A 46 0.02 7.66 7.58
N ASP A 47 -0.57 7.29 8.72
CA ASP A 47 -1.81 6.51 8.78
C ASP A 47 -2.96 7.25 8.10
N ALA A 48 -3.12 8.54 8.41
CA ALA A 48 -4.13 9.39 7.77
C ALA A 48 -3.93 9.52 6.26
N HIS A 49 -2.68 9.54 5.79
CA HIS A 49 -2.37 9.55 4.36
C HIS A 49 -2.80 8.23 3.69
N CYS A 50 -2.42 7.07 4.26
CA CYS A 50 -2.86 5.76 3.77
C CYS A 50 -4.39 5.64 3.76
N GLN A 51 -5.06 6.11 4.83
CA GLN A 51 -6.52 6.10 4.92
C GLN A 51 -7.16 6.90 3.78
N ARG A 52 -6.68 8.14 3.54
CA ARG A 52 -7.22 8.99 2.46
C ARG A 52 -7.04 8.37 1.07
N LEU A 53 -5.87 7.78 0.79
CA LEU A 53 -5.61 7.13 -0.50
C LEU A 53 -6.55 5.94 -0.70
N ALA A 54 -6.69 5.09 0.30
CA ALA A 54 -7.57 3.93 0.26
C ALA A 54 -9.04 4.34 0.05
N GLU A 55 -9.53 5.34 0.79
CA GLU A 55 -10.90 5.86 0.66
C GLU A 55 -11.15 6.48 -0.72
N ALA A 56 -10.17 7.21 -1.26
CA ALA A 56 -10.26 7.79 -2.61
C ALA A 56 -10.30 6.71 -3.71
N ALA A 57 -9.72 5.53 -3.44
CA ALA A 57 -9.78 4.36 -4.32
C ALA A 57 -11.05 3.50 -4.09
N GLY A 58 -11.95 3.91 -3.18
CA GLY A 58 -13.20 3.22 -2.89
C GLY A 58 -13.14 2.26 -1.69
N SER A 59 -11.98 2.09 -1.05
CA SER A 59 -11.84 1.22 0.13
C SER A 59 -12.34 1.92 1.38
N SER A 60 -13.61 1.75 1.67
CA SER A 60 -14.28 2.32 2.84
C SER A 60 -14.50 1.28 3.94
N GLY A 61 -14.61 1.74 5.20
CA GLY A 61 -14.95 0.88 6.34
C GLY A 61 -13.79 0.05 6.89
N LYS A 62 -12.56 0.27 6.42
CA LYS A 62 -11.33 -0.32 6.96
C LYS A 62 -10.46 0.75 7.61
N THR A 63 -9.68 0.35 8.62
CA THR A 63 -8.64 1.20 9.20
C THR A 63 -7.31 0.86 8.54
N TRP A 64 -6.72 1.82 7.85
CA TRP A 64 -5.44 1.68 7.19
C TRP A 64 -4.31 2.23 8.06
N ARG A 65 -3.21 1.50 8.11
CA ARG A 65 -2.02 1.89 8.86
C ARG A 65 -0.80 1.79 7.97
N ALA A 66 0.06 2.81 8.03
CA ALA A 66 1.33 2.79 7.36
C ALA A 66 2.26 1.72 7.96
N TYR A 67 2.93 0.94 7.10
CA TYR A 67 3.98 0.04 7.51
C TYR A 67 5.26 0.84 7.79
N LEU A 68 5.34 1.41 8.97
CA LEU A 68 6.44 2.25 9.41
C LEU A 68 6.85 1.92 10.84
N SER A 69 8.15 1.81 11.08
CA SER A 69 8.73 1.80 12.43
C SER A 69 9.14 3.20 12.88
N THR A 70 9.22 3.38 14.18
CA THR A 70 9.84 4.56 14.83
C THR A 70 10.92 4.08 15.81
N SER A 71 11.58 5.00 16.50
CA SER A 71 12.55 4.65 17.55
C SER A 71 11.96 3.81 18.69
N THR A 72 10.64 3.74 18.82
CA THR A 72 9.96 3.04 19.92
C THR A 72 8.90 2.03 19.48
N VAL A 73 8.53 2.01 18.18
CA VAL A 73 7.44 1.19 17.66
C VAL A 73 7.93 0.37 16.46
N ASP A 74 7.69 -0.94 16.50
CA ASP A 74 7.98 -1.84 15.38
C ASP A 74 6.80 -1.87 14.40
N ALA A 75 7.05 -1.76 13.09
CA ALA A 75 6.01 -1.78 12.06
C ALA A 75 5.16 -3.06 12.14
N ARG A 76 5.78 -4.21 12.38
CA ARG A 76 5.09 -5.49 12.49
C ARG A 76 4.00 -5.52 13.57
N THR A 77 4.10 -4.70 14.61
CA THR A 77 3.11 -4.66 15.71
C THR A 77 1.90 -3.80 15.38
N ARG A 78 1.95 -3.01 14.28
CA ARG A 78 0.93 -2.03 13.92
C ARG A 78 -0.09 -2.53 12.90
N ILE A 79 0.28 -3.51 12.10
CA ILE A 79 -0.41 -3.88 10.87
C ILE A 79 -1.39 -5.05 11.01
N GLY A 80 -1.58 -5.59 12.22
CA GLY A 80 -2.44 -6.75 12.46
C GLY A 80 -1.75 -8.09 12.16
N ALA A 81 -2.54 -9.12 11.94
CA ALA A 81 -2.06 -10.51 11.81
C ALA A 81 -2.15 -11.08 10.38
N GLY A 82 -2.73 -10.33 9.44
CA GLY A 82 -3.02 -10.80 8.08
C GLY A 82 -4.39 -11.53 7.99
N PRO A 83 -4.69 -12.20 6.88
CA PRO A 83 -3.90 -12.21 5.65
C PRO A 83 -3.91 -10.88 4.90
N TRP A 84 -2.89 -10.63 4.09
CA TRP A 84 -2.80 -9.44 3.24
C TRP A 84 -2.99 -9.79 1.79
N HIS A 85 -3.88 -9.05 1.12
CA HIS A 85 -4.16 -9.15 -0.31
C HIS A 85 -3.98 -7.77 -0.96
N ASN A 86 -3.41 -7.75 -2.15
CA ASN A 86 -3.29 -6.51 -2.92
C ASN A 86 -4.62 -6.10 -3.57
N ALA A 87 -4.61 -4.99 -4.30
CA ALA A 87 -5.80 -4.45 -4.95
C ALA A 87 -6.40 -5.36 -6.04
N SER A 88 -5.65 -6.33 -6.58
CA SER A 88 -6.19 -7.35 -7.48
C SER A 88 -6.74 -8.60 -6.76
N GLY A 89 -6.66 -8.63 -5.43
CA GLY A 89 -7.06 -9.78 -4.61
C GLY A 89 -6.00 -10.87 -4.52
N ALA A 90 -4.80 -10.67 -5.05
CA ALA A 90 -3.71 -11.63 -4.92
C ALA A 90 -3.17 -11.65 -3.48
N LEU A 91 -2.94 -12.85 -2.95
CA LEU A 91 -2.37 -13.04 -1.61
C LEU A 91 -0.91 -12.54 -1.59
N ILE A 92 -0.61 -11.63 -0.69
CA ILE A 92 0.73 -11.13 -0.42
C ILE A 92 1.42 -11.92 0.70
N ALA A 93 0.70 -12.17 1.79
CA ALA A 93 1.18 -12.99 2.90
C ALA A 93 0.00 -13.45 3.75
N GLU A 94 0.08 -14.67 4.28
CA GLU A 94 -0.98 -15.23 5.13
C GLU A 94 -0.93 -14.68 6.58
N ASN A 95 0.26 -14.39 7.07
CA ASN A 95 0.50 -13.97 8.45
C ASN A 95 1.81 -13.18 8.57
N LEU A 96 2.14 -12.71 9.78
CA LEU A 96 3.33 -11.92 10.04
C LEU A 96 4.64 -12.64 9.68
N ASP A 97 4.74 -13.92 9.94
CA ASP A 97 5.97 -14.67 9.64
C ASP A 97 6.15 -14.87 8.13
N ALA A 98 5.06 -15.10 7.40
CA ALA A 98 5.10 -15.14 5.94
C ALA A 98 5.43 -13.77 5.34
N LEU A 99 4.89 -12.67 5.89
CA LEU A 99 5.16 -11.31 5.42
C LEU A 99 6.64 -10.93 5.58
N HIS A 100 7.26 -11.29 6.70
CA HIS A 100 8.65 -10.96 7.03
C HIS A 100 9.64 -12.07 6.65
N GLY A 101 9.18 -13.10 5.97
CA GLY A 101 9.98 -14.24 5.54
C GLY A 101 10.11 -14.33 4.02
N PRO A 102 10.79 -15.36 3.53
CA PRO A 102 10.97 -15.58 2.09
C PRO A 102 9.69 -15.94 1.35
N ALA A 103 8.62 -16.28 2.09
CA ALA A 103 7.33 -16.70 1.52
C ALA A 103 6.40 -15.52 1.16
N ASN A 104 6.77 -14.25 1.46
CA ASN A 104 5.95 -13.12 1.01
C ASN A 104 5.98 -13.03 -0.52
N ALA A 105 4.84 -12.66 -1.09
CA ALA A 105 4.67 -12.55 -2.54
C ALA A 105 4.83 -11.10 -3.05
N ILE A 106 5.46 -10.20 -2.30
CA ILE A 106 5.76 -8.85 -2.77
C ILE A 106 6.77 -8.94 -3.91
N SER A 107 6.43 -8.39 -5.05
CA SER A 107 7.27 -8.27 -6.24
C SER A 107 6.86 -7.05 -7.04
N LYS A 108 7.56 -6.76 -8.14
CA LYS A 108 7.17 -5.69 -9.07
C LYS A 108 5.75 -5.88 -9.65
N GLU A 109 5.33 -7.13 -9.83
CA GLU A 109 4.01 -7.47 -10.40
C GLU A 109 2.88 -7.41 -9.35
N THR A 110 3.20 -7.66 -8.08
CA THR A 110 2.20 -7.75 -7.00
C THR A 110 2.20 -6.54 -6.08
N GLY A 111 3.25 -5.73 -6.10
CA GLY A 111 3.33 -4.46 -5.37
C GLY A 111 2.48 -3.39 -6.05
N LEU A 112 1.16 -3.50 -5.88
CA LEU A 112 0.20 -2.61 -6.51
C LEU A 112 -0.14 -1.43 -5.61
N THR A 113 -0.49 -0.31 -6.24
CA THR A 113 -1.06 0.86 -5.55
C THR A 113 -2.48 0.56 -5.05
N GLU A 114 -3.03 1.47 -4.26
CA GLU A 114 -4.44 1.43 -3.84
C GLU A 114 -5.42 1.43 -5.02
N LYS A 115 -4.97 1.87 -6.20
CA LYS A 115 -5.76 1.89 -7.45
C LYS A 115 -5.61 0.61 -8.26
N GLY A 116 -4.75 -0.33 -7.82
CA GLY A 116 -4.45 -1.54 -8.57
C GLY A 116 -3.43 -1.36 -9.70
N GLU A 117 -2.71 -0.25 -9.71
CA GLU A 117 -1.67 0.04 -10.70
C GLU A 117 -0.31 -0.48 -10.19
N PRO A 118 0.56 -1.00 -11.07
CA PRO A 118 1.93 -1.35 -10.69
C PRO A 118 2.71 -0.12 -10.22
N VAL A 119 3.55 -0.31 -9.20
CA VAL A 119 4.52 0.71 -8.78
C VAL A 119 5.79 0.55 -9.62
N ASN A 120 6.31 1.67 -10.11
CA ASN A 120 7.58 1.67 -10.85
C ASN A 120 8.71 1.13 -9.97
N GLY A 121 9.49 0.23 -10.54
CA GLY A 121 10.65 -0.39 -9.91
C GLY A 121 11.97 0.21 -10.38
N ARG A 122 13.05 -0.46 -10.05
CA ARG A 122 14.39 -0.08 -10.50
C ARG A 122 14.50 -0.21 -12.02
N GLY A 123 14.95 0.86 -12.66
CA GLY A 123 15.07 0.95 -14.11
C GLY A 123 13.86 1.53 -14.82
N ASP A 124 12.76 1.77 -14.13
CA ASP A 124 11.64 2.54 -14.65
C ASP A 124 11.87 4.05 -14.47
N ASP A 125 11.10 4.87 -15.19
CA ASP A 125 11.11 6.32 -15.10
C ASP A 125 9.69 6.85 -14.82
N PRO A 126 9.45 7.50 -13.66
CA PRO A 126 10.36 7.70 -12.54
C PRO A 126 10.66 6.39 -11.80
N ASN A 127 11.90 6.26 -11.26
CA ASN A 127 12.22 5.17 -10.36
C ASN A 127 11.57 5.40 -8.99
N GLN A 128 10.78 4.44 -8.51
CA GLN A 128 10.01 4.51 -7.26
C GLN A 128 10.19 3.25 -6.41
N HIS A 129 11.30 2.51 -6.60
CA HIS A 129 11.46 1.22 -5.93
C HIS A 129 11.75 1.31 -4.43
N ASP A 130 12.23 2.45 -3.94
CA ASP A 130 12.53 2.68 -2.53
C ASP A 130 11.25 3.05 -1.77
N ILE A 131 10.82 2.17 -0.86
CA ILE A 131 9.65 2.37 -0.03
C ILE A 131 10.10 2.66 1.41
N LEU A 132 9.74 3.81 1.95
CA LEU A 132 10.06 4.18 3.34
C LEU A 132 9.42 3.19 4.31
N THR A 133 10.22 2.61 5.21
CA THR A 133 9.75 1.67 6.22
C THR A 133 10.32 1.92 7.61
N GLY A 134 11.59 2.36 7.70
CA GLY A 134 12.32 2.45 8.96
C GLY A 134 12.42 1.10 9.69
N SER A 135 12.31 0.01 8.95
CA SER A 135 12.20 -1.34 9.50
C SER A 135 13.30 -2.25 8.98
N MET A 136 13.73 -3.16 9.83
CA MET A 136 14.54 -4.32 9.45
C MET A 136 13.66 -5.35 8.69
N ALA A 137 14.29 -6.32 8.05
CA ALA A 137 13.58 -7.33 7.26
C ALA A 137 12.54 -8.14 8.06
N ASP A 138 12.74 -8.31 9.36
CA ASP A 138 11.80 -8.99 10.25
C ASP A 138 10.66 -8.10 10.76
N GLY A 139 10.58 -6.85 10.30
CA GLY A 139 9.56 -5.87 10.68
C GLY A 139 9.80 -5.19 12.03
N THR A 140 10.95 -5.43 12.66
CA THR A 140 11.38 -4.67 13.84
C THR A 140 11.94 -3.30 13.43
N ARG A 141 12.02 -2.37 14.37
CA ARG A 141 12.49 -1.01 14.10
C ARG A 141 13.98 -0.96 13.78
N ALA A 142 14.34 -0.12 12.83
CA ALA A 142 15.68 0.35 12.58
C ALA A 142 15.95 1.67 13.33
N GLU A 143 17.21 2.11 13.36
CA GLU A 143 17.58 3.40 13.96
C GLU A 143 17.22 4.59 13.05
N GLN A 144 17.29 4.38 11.72
CA GLN A 144 17.09 5.41 10.71
C GLN A 144 15.61 5.55 10.37
N THR A 145 14.96 6.57 10.88
CA THR A 145 13.52 6.84 10.73
C THR A 145 13.19 8.30 10.41
N CYS A 146 14.17 9.09 9.92
CA CYS A 146 14.01 10.53 9.66
C CYS A 146 13.28 11.27 10.81
N GLY A 147 13.80 11.10 12.05
CA GLY A 147 13.19 11.72 13.23
C GLY A 147 11.78 11.24 13.51
N ASN A 148 11.55 9.95 13.36
CA ASN A 148 10.20 9.35 13.49
C ASN A 148 9.18 9.95 12.50
N TRP A 149 9.62 10.18 11.27
CA TRP A 149 8.81 10.67 10.16
C TRP A 149 8.33 12.11 10.31
N THR A 150 9.21 12.94 10.89
CA THR A 150 8.94 14.39 11.09
C THR A 150 9.98 15.30 10.40
N LEU A 151 10.98 14.72 9.71
CA LEU A 151 12.05 15.47 9.07
C LEU A 151 12.00 15.30 7.55
N ASN A 152 12.21 16.37 6.81
CA ASN A 152 12.27 16.41 5.35
C ASN A 152 13.60 16.90 4.79
N GLY A 153 14.54 17.32 5.64
CA GLY A 153 15.84 17.84 5.27
C GLY A 153 16.95 16.86 5.60
N GLU A 154 17.54 16.99 6.78
CA GLU A 154 18.62 16.13 7.24
C GLU A 154 18.07 14.84 7.87
N GLY A 155 18.84 13.77 7.79
CA GLY A 155 18.51 12.48 8.36
C GLY A 155 18.57 11.35 7.33
N SER A 156 18.21 10.15 7.78
CA SER A 156 18.16 8.96 6.96
C SER A 156 17.00 8.06 7.38
N ALA A 157 16.54 7.22 6.48
CA ALA A 157 15.55 6.20 6.75
C ALA A 157 15.95 4.89 6.09
N ILE A 158 15.63 3.77 6.72
CA ILE A 158 15.67 2.48 6.06
C ILE A 158 14.48 2.38 5.10
N VAL A 159 14.73 1.84 3.92
CA VAL A 159 13.74 1.58 2.87
C VAL A 159 13.64 0.07 2.61
N GLY A 160 12.52 -0.36 2.08
CA GLY A 160 12.34 -1.66 1.46
C GLY A 160 12.21 -1.53 -0.05
N HIS A 161 12.51 -2.60 -0.78
CA HIS A 161 12.42 -2.67 -2.23
C HIS A 161 11.32 -3.64 -2.67
N HIS A 162 10.21 -3.13 -3.18
CA HIS A 162 9.08 -3.97 -3.58
C HIS A 162 9.38 -4.85 -4.79
N ASP A 163 10.31 -4.43 -5.64
CA ASP A 163 10.75 -5.18 -6.84
C ASP A 163 11.86 -6.20 -6.56
N ARG A 164 12.31 -6.31 -5.29
CA ARG A 164 13.37 -7.21 -4.83
C ARG A 164 14.73 -7.02 -5.52
N ILE A 165 14.99 -5.85 -6.06
CA ILE A 165 16.26 -5.51 -6.71
C ILE A 165 17.08 -4.63 -5.75
N GLY A 166 18.31 -5.06 -5.41
CA GLY A 166 19.22 -4.34 -4.52
C GLY A 166 19.57 -5.14 -3.27
N ALA A 167 20.44 -4.57 -2.45
CA ALA A 167 20.73 -5.09 -1.12
C ALA A 167 19.60 -4.66 -0.17
N GLY A 168 18.84 -5.61 0.33
CA GLY A 168 17.82 -5.42 1.35
C GLY A 168 18.20 -6.18 2.59
#